data_0641a3e7b0451d9e6a8f8cebfed62fc3
#
_entry.id   0641a3e7b0451d9e6a8f8cebfed62fc3
#
_cell.length_a   1.000
_cell.length_b   1.000
_cell.length_c   1.000
_cell.angle_alpha   90.00
_cell.angle_beta   90.00
_cell.angle_gamma   90.00
#
_symmetry.space_group_name_H-M   'P 1'
#
loop_
_entity.id
_entity.type
_entity.pdbx_description
1 polymer ?
#
loop_
_entity_poly.entity_id
_entity_poly.type
_entity_poly.pdbx_seq_one_letter_code
_entity_poly.pdbx_strand_id
1 'polypeptide(L)'
;GVLKKLDYLQELGVEAIYFNPIFVSPSNHKYDTQDYDHIDPHLAIIEEDENHAMADWEKHNGFARRYIKRVTSQTNLDKSNAFFADLVKEAHRRGIRIIIDGVFNHCGSFNKWMDREGIYLDKEGFEDGAYQSVLSPYRNYFRFNRPNENYSDYEGWWGIETLPKLNYEDSPELVENIMKIGEKWVSAPYNVDGWRLDVAADLGHSPEFNHWFWTKFRKRVRSANPDAFIFAEHYGDPSAWFDGNQWDTVMNYDAFMEPVTWFLTGMEKHSDQRDDRLYGDGIYFFDSMFRGMSRFPRPSLDSALNQLSNHDHSRFLTRTNRTVGRTESLGPEAAGQGIDKRVFELAVTIQMTWPGSPGIYYADEAGQVGWTDPDCRRTYPWGSEDKRLIEFHKQLTAMRKRLHCLKMGSLKKLDAGHGYIAYARFDSVDCAVVMVNVRDEELKLSVPVWEAGVANGAKVKLEACTGREFLNGDDYKVKYGRLHVTLPPKSACVVSCKFGSKPSPGQQMSMF
;
A
#
# COMPACT_ATOMS: atom_id res chain seq x y z
N GLY A 1 18.76 -9.38 -0.39
CA GLY A 1 17.56 -8.67 0.03
C GLY A 1 16.35 -9.57 0.10
N VAL A 2 15.25 -9.18 -0.54
CA VAL A 2 13.91 -9.81 -0.43
C VAL A 2 13.94 -11.31 -0.71
N LEU A 3 14.64 -11.75 -1.77
CA LEU A 3 14.75 -13.18 -2.12
C LEU A 3 15.14 -14.07 -0.92
N LYS A 4 16.05 -13.59 -0.06
CA LYS A 4 16.50 -14.32 1.15
C LYS A 4 15.48 -14.29 2.29
N LYS A 5 14.40 -13.52 2.15
CA LYS A 5 13.39 -13.29 3.18
C LYS A 5 11.98 -13.75 2.78
N LEU A 6 11.85 -14.41 1.63
CA LEU A 6 10.55 -14.92 1.16
C LEU A 6 9.94 -15.94 2.13
N ASP A 7 10.76 -16.77 2.79
CA ASP A 7 10.26 -17.72 3.79
C ASP A 7 9.71 -17.00 5.02
N TYR A 8 10.40 -15.94 5.50
CA TYR A 8 9.89 -15.08 6.57
C TYR A 8 8.54 -14.44 6.20
N LEU A 9 8.42 -13.92 4.98
CA LEU A 9 7.17 -13.30 4.51
C LEU A 9 6.04 -14.33 4.39
N GLN A 10 6.35 -15.54 3.93
CA GLN A 10 5.38 -16.64 3.87
C GLN A 10 4.90 -17.02 5.28
N GLU A 11 5.81 -17.14 6.26
CA GLU A 11 5.48 -17.41 7.66
C GLU A 11 4.65 -16.29 8.31
N LEU A 12 4.92 -15.03 7.95
CA LEU A 12 4.12 -13.88 8.37
C LEU A 12 2.69 -13.94 7.79
N GLY A 13 2.47 -14.75 6.76
CA GLY A 13 1.19 -14.92 6.11
C GLY A 13 0.97 -14.00 4.91
N VAL A 14 2.03 -13.40 4.36
CA VAL A 14 1.97 -12.55 3.17
C VAL A 14 1.57 -13.38 1.95
N GLU A 15 0.61 -12.87 1.16
CA GLU A 15 0.11 -13.49 -0.08
C GLU A 15 0.43 -12.65 -1.32
N ALA A 16 0.83 -11.39 -1.13
CA ALA A 16 1.32 -10.53 -2.20
C ALA A 16 2.36 -9.55 -1.67
N ILE A 17 3.33 -9.20 -2.49
CA ILE A 17 4.30 -8.13 -2.25
C ILE A 17 4.04 -7.04 -3.27
N TYR A 18 3.78 -5.83 -2.81
CA TYR A 18 3.83 -4.63 -3.62
C TYR A 18 5.19 -3.95 -3.40
N PHE A 19 5.94 -3.79 -4.48
CA PHE A 19 7.19 -3.06 -4.47
C PHE A 19 6.98 -1.60 -4.83
N ASN A 20 7.55 -0.68 -4.04
CA ASN A 20 7.83 0.67 -4.52
C ASN A 20 8.67 0.60 -5.79
N PRO A 21 8.85 1.71 -6.57
CA PRO A 21 9.53 1.62 -7.86
C PRO A 21 10.87 0.88 -7.79
N ILE A 22 11.08 -0.06 -8.70
CA ILE A 22 12.27 -0.90 -8.77
C ILE A 22 13.05 -0.71 -10.08
N PHE A 23 12.56 0.13 -10.97
CA PHE A 23 13.21 0.46 -12.22
C PHE A 23 14.45 1.32 -12.00
N VAL A 24 15.33 1.39 -13.01
CA VAL A 24 16.52 2.24 -12.96
C VAL A 24 16.12 3.67 -12.59
N SER A 25 16.78 4.23 -11.58
CA SER A 25 16.53 5.56 -11.08
C SER A 25 17.71 6.08 -10.26
N PRO A 26 18.08 7.35 -10.36
CA PRO A 26 19.22 7.92 -9.64
C PRO A 26 18.95 8.13 -8.16
N SER A 27 17.69 8.31 -7.75
CA SER A 27 17.36 8.60 -6.36
C SER A 27 17.16 7.34 -5.51
N ASN A 28 17.12 7.52 -4.21
CA ASN A 28 16.78 6.46 -3.26
C ASN A 28 15.26 6.20 -3.19
N HIS A 29 14.41 7.20 -3.51
CA HIS A 29 12.94 7.05 -3.55
C HIS A 29 12.45 6.37 -4.83
N LYS A 30 13.19 6.49 -5.94
CA LYS A 30 12.97 5.86 -7.25
C LYS A 30 11.70 6.26 -8.01
N TYR A 31 11.03 7.33 -7.60
CA TYR A 31 9.90 7.91 -8.34
C TYR A 31 10.33 8.81 -9.52
N ASP A 32 11.62 8.99 -9.75
CA ASP A 32 12.25 9.65 -10.89
C ASP A 32 12.80 8.61 -11.87
N THR A 33 11.92 7.79 -12.44
CA THR A 33 12.29 6.66 -13.31
C THR A 33 13.19 7.08 -14.45
N GLN A 34 14.34 6.42 -14.57
CA GLN A 34 15.34 6.64 -15.62
C GLN A 34 15.15 5.68 -16.79
N ASP A 35 14.79 4.42 -16.54
CA ASP A 35 14.57 3.41 -17.56
C ASP A 35 13.49 2.42 -17.11
N TYR A 36 12.34 2.41 -17.78
CA TYR A 36 11.21 1.51 -17.47
C TYR A 36 11.41 0.07 -17.97
N ASP A 37 12.45 -0.17 -18.78
CA ASP A 37 12.71 -1.48 -19.36
C ASP A 37 13.60 -2.36 -18.49
N HIS A 38 14.23 -1.78 -17.46
CA HIS A 38 15.22 -2.49 -16.66
C HIS A 38 15.05 -2.26 -15.16
N ILE A 39 15.29 -3.35 -14.42
CA ILE A 39 15.40 -3.31 -12.97
C ILE A 39 16.72 -2.61 -12.61
N ASP A 40 16.68 -1.76 -11.59
CA ASP A 40 17.86 -1.03 -11.13
C ASP A 40 18.97 -1.99 -10.64
N PRO A 41 20.15 -1.96 -11.27
CA PRO A 41 21.26 -2.82 -10.87
C PRO A 41 21.66 -2.67 -9.39
N HIS A 42 21.44 -1.49 -8.78
CA HIS A 42 21.72 -1.26 -7.36
C HIS A 42 20.79 -2.06 -6.43
N LEU A 43 19.63 -2.50 -6.92
CA LEU A 43 18.71 -3.40 -6.20
C LEU A 43 18.96 -4.87 -6.53
N ALA A 44 19.67 -5.17 -7.61
CA ALA A 44 19.78 -6.51 -8.19
C ALA A 44 21.25 -6.94 -8.40
N ILE A 45 21.76 -6.82 -9.63
CA ILE A 45 23.08 -7.35 -9.99
C ILE A 45 23.94 -6.25 -10.61
N ILE A 46 25.13 -6.02 -10.05
CA ILE A 46 26.20 -5.22 -10.64
C ILE A 46 27.36 -6.17 -10.92
N GLU A 47 27.64 -6.40 -12.20
CA GLU A 47 28.79 -7.19 -12.64
C GLU A 47 29.90 -6.31 -13.22
N GLU A 48 29.50 -5.34 -14.04
CA GLU A 48 30.40 -4.32 -14.55
C GLU A 48 30.32 -3.07 -13.69
N ASP A 49 31.46 -2.64 -13.17
CA ASP A 49 31.58 -1.46 -12.29
C ASP A 49 32.78 -0.60 -12.68
N GLU A 50 32.79 0.61 -12.20
CA GLU A 50 33.93 1.54 -12.34
C GLU A 50 34.28 2.11 -10.96
N ASN A 51 35.58 2.27 -10.70
CA ASN A 51 36.07 2.71 -9.37
C ASN A 51 36.04 4.24 -9.16
N HIS A 52 35.57 5.01 -10.16
CA HIS A 52 35.53 6.46 -10.02
C HIS A 52 34.28 6.88 -9.27
N ALA A 53 34.41 7.24 -8.02
CA ALA A 53 33.39 8.02 -7.31
C ALA A 53 33.57 9.50 -7.67
N MET A 54 32.45 10.21 -7.82
CA MET A 54 32.45 11.65 -8.07
C MET A 54 33.16 12.38 -6.93
N ALA A 55 34.10 13.28 -7.26
CA ALA A 55 34.81 14.06 -6.26
C ALA A 55 34.00 15.30 -5.83
N ASP A 56 34.24 15.85 -4.64
CA ASP A 56 33.50 16.96 -4.06
C ASP A 56 33.44 18.23 -4.95
N TRP A 57 34.44 18.43 -5.79
CA TRP A 57 34.50 19.58 -6.72
C TRP A 57 33.81 19.32 -8.05
N GLU A 58 33.48 18.07 -8.39
CA GLU A 58 32.75 17.71 -9.59
C GLU A 58 31.25 17.99 -9.35
N LYS A 59 30.69 18.96 -10.09
CA LYS A 59 29.31 19.42 -9.90
C LYS A 59 28.35 18.94 -11.00
N HIS A 60 28.88 18.32 -12.04
CA HIS A 60 28.06 17.85 -13.16
C HIS A 60 27.88 16.33 -13.08
N ASN A 61 26.63 15.87 -13.21
CA ASN A 61 26.28 14.44 -13.07
C ASN A 61 26.95 13.55 -14.13
N GLY A 62 27.37 14.09 -15.26
CA GLY A 62 28.19 13.39 -16.27
C GLY A 62 29.55 12.87 -15.73
N PHE A 63 30.03 13.41 -14.60
CA PHE A 63 31.22 12.89 -13.90
C PHE A 63 30.95 11.72 -12.97
N ALA A 64 29.69 11.38 -12.72
CA ALA A 64 29.30 10.22 -11.91
C ALA A 64 29.53 8.89 -12.64
N ARG A 65 30.77 8.65 -13.13
CA ARG A 65 31.12 7.54 -14.04
C ARG A 65 30.76 6.17 -13.49
N ARG A 66 30.92 5.96 -12.18
CA ARG A 66 30.50 4.70 -11.53
C ARG A 66 29.01 4.47 -11.68
N TYR A 67 28.18 5.48 -11.35
CA TYR A 67 26.74 5.39 -11.52
C TYR A 67 26.37 5.13 -12.98
N ILE A 68 26.90 5.95 -13.89
CA ILE A 68 26.64 5.84 -15.32
C ILE A 68 26.99 4.44 -15.84
N LYS A 69 28.21 3.92 -15.51
CA LYS A 69 28.60 2.56 -15.93
C LYS A 69 27.62 1.52 -15.44
N ARG A 70 27.17 1.60 -14.18
CA ARG A 70 26.24 0.64 -13.59
C ARG A 70 24.87 0.62 -14.30
N VAL A 71 24.32 1.78 -14.64
CA VAL A 71 22.97 1.93 -15.17
C VAL A 71 22.89 1.98 -16.70
N THR A 72 24.02 2.01 -17.42
CA THR A 72 24.08 1.97 -18.88
C THR A 72 24.77 0.70 -19.42
N SER A 73 25.35 -0.14 -18.56
CA SER A 73 25.90 -1.42 -18.99
C SER A 73 24.79 -2.42 -19.29
N GLN A 74 24.70 -2.85 -20.56
CA GLN A 74 23.72 -3.85 -20.96
C GLN A 74 23.85 -5.16 -20.15
N THR A 75 25.07 -5.56 -19.81
CA THR A 75 25.33 -6.72 -18.96
C THR A 75 24.64 -6.60 -17.60
N ASN A 76 24.76 -5.43 -16.94
CA ASN A 76 24.15 -5.18 -15.64
C ASN A 76 22.62 -5.16 -15.76
N LEU A 77 22.09 -4.50 -16.77
CA LEU A 77 20.66 -4.35 -17.02
C LEU A 77 20.00 -5.71 -17.29
N ASP A 78 20.55 -6.52 -18.20
CA ASP A 78 20.03 -7.84 -18.54
C ASP A 78 20.11 -8.81 -17.33
N LYS A 79 21.22 -8.81 -16.60
CA LYS A 79 21.36 -9.66 -15.41
C LYS A 79 20.42 -9.25 -14.28
N SER A 80 20.15 -7.96 -14.14
CA SER A 80 19.18 -7.45 -13.18
C SER A 80 17.77 -7.86 -13.52
N ASN A 81 17.39 -7.80 -14.79
CA ASN A 81 16.11 -8.29 -15.28
C ASN A 81 15.95 -9.81 -15.05
N ALA A 82 16.99 -10.60 -15.37
CA ALA A 82 16.97 -12.04 -15.14
C ALA A 82 16.85 -12.38 -13.64
N PHE A 83 17.61 -11.69 -12.80
CA PHE A 83 17.51 -11.85 -11.33
C PHE A 83 16.10 -11.54 -10.81
N PHE A 84 15.43 -10.51 -11.35
CA PHE A 84 14.07 -10.18 -10.97
C PHE A 84 13.07 -11.25 -11.41
N ALA A 85 13.21 -11.79 -12.62
CA ALA A 85 12.39 -12.91 -13.08
C ALA A 85 12.53 -14.13 -12.15
N ASP A 86 13.75 -14.44 -11.69
CA ASP A 86 13.99 -15.49 -10.71
C ASP A 86 13.35 -15.19 -9.35
N LEU A 87 13.37 -13.93 -8.89
CA LEU A 87 12.71 -13.50 -7.66
C LEU A 87 11.19 -13.72 -7.75
N VAL A 88 10.56 -13.32 -8.86
CA VAL A 88 9.12 -13.53 -9.08
C VAL A 88 8.79 -15.02 -9.06
N LYS A 89 9.55 -15.85 -9.77
CA LYS A 89 9.40 -17.30 -9.78
C LYS A 89 9.50 -17.91 -8.38
N GLU A 90 10.45 -17.47 -7.57
CA GLU A 90 10.64 -17.97 -6.18
C GLU A 90 9.53 -17.48 -5.26
N ALA A 91 8.97 -16.28 -5.47
CA ALA A 91 7.80 -15.79 -4.76
C ALA A 91 6.55 -16.63 -5.11
N HIS A 92 6.31 -16.88 -6.39
CA HIS A 92 5.19 -17.70 -6.86
C HIS A 92 5.25 -19.15 -6.31
N ARG A 93 6.43 -19.73 -6.20
CA ARG A 93 6.60 -21.07 -5.57
C ARG A 93 6.11 -21.12 -4.12
N ARG A 94 6.09 -19.96 -3.43
CA ARG A 94 5.60 -19.81 -2.06
C ARG A 94 4.15 -19.33 -1.98
N GLY A 95 3.48 -19.17 -3.13
CA GLY A 95 2.14 -18.63 -3.21
C GLY A 95 2.07 -17.13 -2.96
N ILE A 96 3.19 -16.40 -3.16
CA ILE A 96 3.28 -14.95 -3.00
C ILE A 96 3.26 -14.29 -4.37
N ARG A 97 2.29 -13.43 -4.61
CA ARG A 97 2.16 -12.61 -5.82
C ARG A 97 3.07 -11.40 -5.76
N ILE A 98 3.45 -10.88 -6.93
CA ILE A 98 4.30 -9.70 -7.07
C ILE A 98 3.58 -8.61 -7.83
N ILE A 99 3.50 -7.42 -7.25
CA ILE A 99 2.95 -6.21 -7.85
C ILE A 99 4.05 -5.17 -7.88
N ILE A 100 4.18 -4.46 -9.01
CA ILE A 100 5.21 -3.43 -9.20
C ILE A 100 4.60 -2.05 -9.39
N ASP A 101 5.39 -1.01 -9.11
CA ASP A 101 4.96 0.38 -9.20
C ASP A 101 5.18 0.95 -10.59
N GLY A 102 4.15 1.54 -11.16
CA GLY A 102 4.16 2.21 -12.45
C GLY A 102 4.08 3.73 -12.30
N VAL A 103 5.23 4.39 -12.35
CA VAL A 103 5.33 5.85 -12.31
C VAL A 103 5.19 6.37 -13.73
N PHE A 104 3.96 6.51 -14.22
CA PHE A 104 3.68 6.83 -15.62
C PHE A 104 3.21 8.27 -15.85
N ASN A 105 2.94 9.04 -14.81
CA ASN A 105 2.59 10.47 -14.96
C ASN A 105 3.79 11.33 -15.34
N HIS A 106 4.96 10.99 -14.85
CA HIS A 106 6.23 11.69 -15.06
C HIS A 106 7.38 10.69 -15.11
N CYS A 107 8.56 11.14 -15.50
CA CYS A 107 9.79 10.36 -15.37
C CYS A 107 10.86 11.17 -14.62
N GLY A 108 12.08 10.66 -14.52
CA GLY A 108 13.22 11.42 -14.00
C GLY A 108 13.89 12.28 -15.06
N SER A 109 14.62 13.33 -14.67
CA SER A 109 15.46 14.12 -15.57
C SER A 109 16.60 13.30 -16.21
N PHE A 110 16.98 12.20 -15.54
CA PHE A 110 17.95 11.21 -16.04
C PHE A 110 17.36 10.21 -17.03
N ASN A 111 16.02 10.22 -17.24
CA ASN A 111 15.37 9.24 -18.09
C ASN A 111 15.96 9.27 -19.50
N LYS A 112 16.21 8.09 -20.10
CA LYS A 112 16.80 7.95 -21.44
C LYS A 112 16.05 8.70 -22.54
N TRP A 113 14.76 8.97 -22.38
CA TRP A 113 13.97 9.76 -23.32
C TRP A 113 14.19 11.27 -23.15
N MET A 114 14.47 11.73 -21.92
CA MET A 114 14.79 13.14 -21.63
C MET A 114 16.27 13.42 -21.74
N ASP A 115 17.10 12.62 -21.08
CA ASP A 115 18.55 12.74 -20.94
C ASP A 115 19.03 14.17 -20.64
N ARG A 116 18.38 14.84 -19.69
CA ARG A 116 18.82 16.20 -19.26
C ARG A 116 20.29 16.22 -18.85
N GLU A 117 20.75 15.16 -18.22
CA GLU A 117 22.09 15.06 -17.67
C GLU A 117 23.15 14.61 -18.70
N GLY A 118 22.76 14.26 -19.92
CA GLY A 118 23.66 13.89 -21.00
C GLY A 118 24.42 12.58 -20.75
N ILE A 119 23.83 11.67 -19.97
CA ILE A 119 24.51 10.42 -19.59
C ILE A 119 24.40 9.33 -20.69
N TYR A 120 23.52 9.50 -21.66
CA TYR A 120 23.32 8.59 -22.77
C TYR A 120 23.95 9.09 -24.08
N LEU A 121 24.45 10.32 -24.12
CA LEU A 121 25.10 10.86 -25.30
C LEU A 121 26.27 9.97 -25.79
N ASP A 122 26.35 9.75 -27.08
CA ASP A 122 27.41 8.95 -27.74
C ASP A 122 27.53 7.51 -27.22
N LYS A 123 26.49 6.96 -26.58
CA LYS A 123 26.48 5.58 -26.12
C LYS A 123 25.80 4.66 -27.12
N GLU A 124 26.47 3.58 -27.47
CA GLU A 124 25.94 2.55 -28.34
C GLU A 124 24.62 1.97 -27.76
N GLY A 125 23.60 1.89 -28.60
CA GLY A 125 22.28 1.37 -28.24
C GLY A 125 21.30 2.38 -27.65
N PHE A 126 21.69 3.67 -27.55
CA PHE A 126 20.83 4.75 -27.08
C PHE A 126 20.70 5.85 -28.14
N GLU A 127 19.49 6.41 -28.24
CA GLU A 127 19.22 7.60 -29.05
C GLU A 127 19.42 8.87 -28.22
N ASP A 128 19.67 10.00 -28.87
CA ASP A 128 19.76 11.28 -28.19
C ASP A 128 18.45 11.59 -27.45
N GLY A 129 18.57 12.01 -26.20
CA GLY A 129 17.42 12.41 -25.41
C GLY A 129 16.75 13.72 -25.90
N ALA A 130 15.49 13.90 -25.55
CA ALA A 130 14.69 15.05 -25.97
C ALA A 130 15.27 16.40 -25.55
N TYR A 131 15.97 16.48 -24.42
CA TYR A 131 16.62 17.70 -23.95
C TYR A 131 17.86 18.04 -24.78
N GLN A 132 18.60 17.03 -25.19
CA GLN A 132 19.87 17.18 -25.91
C GLN A 132 19.68 17.60 -27.37
N SER A 133 18.61 17.13 -28.03
CA SER A 133 18.42 17.34 -29.45
C SER A 133 16.95 17.60 -29.81
N VAL A 134 16.69 18.63 -30.62
CA VAL A 134 15.37 18.88 -31.24
C VAL A 134 15.01 17.79 -32.27
N LEU A 135 15.99 17.04 -32.75
CA LEU A 135 15.80 15.92 -33.68
C LEU A 135 15.58 14.59 -32.97
N SER A 136 15.62 14.58 -31.63
CA SER A 136 15.37 13.37 -30.83
C SER A 136 14.03 12.73 -31.20
N PRO A 137 13.97 11.41 -31.33
CA PRO A 137 12.71 10.68 -31.53
C PRO A 137 11.77 10.83 -30.34
N TYR A 138 12.29 11.25 -29.19
CA TYR A 138 11.54 11.45 -27.94
C TYR A 138 11.08 12.89 -27.74
N ARG A 139 11.33 13.82 -28.70
CA ARG A 139 11.06 15.25 -28.52
C ARG A 139 9.62 15.54 -28.10
N ASN A 140 8.65 14.88 -28.69
CA ASN A 140 7.23 15.05 -28.40
C ASN A 140 6.76 14.36 -27.13
N TYR A 141 7.63 13.59 -26.45
CA TYR A 141 7.30 12.96 -25.16
C TYR A 141 7.19 13.98 -24.02
N PHE A 142 7.66 15.23 -24.29
CA PHE A 142 7.69 16.31 -23.31
C PHE A 142 7.19 17.60 -23.93
N ARG A 143 6.64 18.50 -23.11
CA ARG A 143 6.27 19.86 -23.52
C ARG A 143 7.41 20.81 -23.20
N PHE A 144 8.04 21.34 -24.25
CA PHE A 144 9.12 22.30 -24.13
C PHE A 144 8.61 23.73 -24.32
N ASN A 145 9.10 24.69 -23.51
CA ASN A 145 8.77 26.11 -23.63
C ASN A 145 9.23 26.70 -24.99
N ARG A 146 10.38 26.20 -25.49
CA ARG A 146 10.94 26.54 -26.81
C ARG A 146 11.19 25.25 -27.60
N PRO A 147 10.17 24.70 -28.28
CA PRO A 147 10.22 23.36 -28.83
C PRO A 147 11.27 23.18 -29.95
N ASN A 148 11.72 24.28 -30.60
CA ASN A 148 12.71 24.27 -31.69
C ASN A 148 14.15 24.53 -31.20
N GLU A 149 14.38 24.56 -29.88
CA GLU A 149 15.70 24.80 -29.29
C GLU A 149 16.13 23.61 -28.43
N ASN A 150 17.40 23.22 -28.56
CA ASN A 150 18.01 22.27 -27.63
C ASN A 150 18.11 22.92 -26.24
N TYR A 151 18.15 22.09 -25.18
CA TYR A 151 18.30 22.53 -23.79
C TYR A 151 17.22 23.52 -23.33
N SER A 152 16.04 23.49 -23.96
CA SER A 152 14.92 24.34 -23.58
C SER A 152 14.28 23.81 -22.29
N ASP A 153 13.79 24.74 -21.47
CA ASP A 153 12.96 24.40 -20.31
C ASP A 153 11.69 23.64 -20.74
N TYR A 154 11.20 22.81 -19.86
CA TYR A 154 10.10 21.89 -20.12
C TYR A 154 9.13 21.84 -18.94
N GLU A 155 7.96 21.28 -19.17
CA GLU A 155 6.95 21.08 -18.13
C GLU A 155 7.40 19.98 -17.15
N GLY A 156 7.55 20.34 -15.87
CA GLY A 156 7.73 19.40 -14.77
C GLY A 156 6.40 19.14 -14.04
N TRP A 157 6.21 17.95 -13.50
CA TRP A 157 5.09 17.66 -12.61
C TRP A 157 5.18 18.58 -11.38
N TRP A 158 4.12 19.35 -11.11
CA TRP A 158 4.09 20.44 -10.12
C TRP A 158 5.22 21.48 -10.28
N GLY A 159 5.77 21.63 -11.47
CA GLY A 159 6.88 22.53 -11.76
C GLY A 159 8.25 22.04 -11.28
N ILE A 160 8.35 20.78 -10.88
CA ILE A 160 9.60 20.16 -10.41
C ILE A 160 10.44 19.75 -11.61
N GLU A 161 11.58 20.40 -11.82
CA GLU A 161 12.46 20.15 -12.98
C GLU A 161 13.05 18.74 -13.04
N THR A 162 13.25 18.10 -11.90
CA THR A 162 13.76 16.72 -11.84
C THR A 162 12.70 15.67 -12.17
N LEU A 163 11.43 16.08 -12.31
CA LEU A 163 10.29 15.21 -12.61
C LEU A 163 9.58 15.70 -13.89
N PRO A 164 10.18 15.52 -15.10
CA PRO A 164 9.56 15.89 -16.36
C PRO A 164 8.21 15.21 -16.53
N LYS A 165 7.15 16.02 -16.78
CA LYS A 165 5.82 15.50 -17.05
C LYS A 165 5.75 14.90 -18.45
N LEU A 166 5.14 13.71 -18.59
CA LEU A 166 4.99 13.02 -19.85
C LEU A 166 3.80 13.55 -20.66
N ASN A 167 4.04 13.87 -21.92
CA ASN A 167 3.09 14.50 -22.83
C ASN A 167 2.41 13.49 -23.76
N TYR A 168 1.43 12.79 -23.24
CA TYR A 168 0.73 11.72 -23.92
C TYR A 168 -0.20 12.17 -25.06
N GLU A 169 -0.90 13.32 -24.87
CA GLU A 169 -1.88 13.82 -25.82
C GLU A 169 -1.25 14.17 -27.17
N ASP A 170 -0.01 14.62 -27.17
CA ASP A 170 0.71 14.99 -28.38
C ASP A 170 1.68 13.91 -28.89
N SER A 171 1.73 12.75 -28.20
CA SER A 171 2.65 11.66 -28.55
C SER A 171 2.01 10.26 -28.49
N PRO A 172 1.38 9.81 -29.57
CA PRO A 172 0.88 8.44 -29.70
C PRO A 172 1.97 7.37 -29.50
N GLU A 173 3.21 7.67 -29.87
CA GLU A 173 4.37 6.79 -29.69
C GLU A 173 4.68 6.58 -28.21
N LEU A 174 4.61 7.61 -27.39
CA LEU A 174 4.77 7.51 -25.94
C LEU A 174 3.66 6.63 -25.34
N VAL A 175 2.41 6.86 -25.74
CA VAL A 175 1.29 6.01 -25.32
C VAL A 175 1.60 4.54 -25.60
N GLU A 176 2.02 4.23 -26.84
CA GLU A 176 2.29 2.85 -27.22
C GLU A 176 3.49 2.26 -26.48
N ASN A 177 4.52 3.05 -26.19
CA ASN A 177 5.67 2.61 -25.39
C ASN A 177 5.25 2.23 -23.97
N ILE A 178 4.45 3.05 -23.30
CA ILE A 178 3.95 2.72 -21.95
C ILE A 178 3.03 1.49 -21.97
N MET A 179 2.19 1.35 -23.01
CA MET A 179 1.39 0.12 -23.17
C MET A 179 2.27 -1.13 -23.28
N LYS A 180 3.34 -1.08 -24.07
CA LYS A 180 4.32 -2.19 -24.19
C LYS A 180 5.05 -2.48 -22.89
N ILE A 181 5.41 -1.45 -22.13
CA ILE A 181 5.99 -1.59 -20.79
C ILE A 181 5.00 -2.28 -19.86
N GLY A 182 3.74 -1.85 -19.86
CA GLY A 182 2.68 -2.47 -19.08
C GLY A 182 2.50 -3.96 -19.38
N GLU A 183 2.53 -4.35 -20.65
CA GLU A 183 2.44 -5.73 -21.12
C GLU A 183 3.69 -6.56 -20.79
N LYS A 184 4.87 -5.99 -21.02
CA LYS A 184 6.16 -6.65 -20.83
C LYS A 184 6.29 -7.29 -19.46
N TRP A 185 6.06 -6.52 -18.41
CA TRP A 185 6.31 -6.98 -17.06
C TRP A 185 5.30 -8.01 -16.55
N VAL A 186 4.07 -7.97 -17.04
CA VAL A 186 3.06 -9.00 -16.69
C VAL A 186 3.16 -10.26 -17.55
N SER A 187 4.04 -10.27 -18.56
CA SER A 187 4.30 -11.38 -19.49
C SER A 187 5.57 -12.13 -19.11
N ALA A 188 5.73 -13.32 -19.71
CA ALA A 188 6.99 -14.07 -19.61
C ALA A 188 8.17 -13.26 -20.13
N PRO A 189 9.35 -13.33 -19.51
CA PRO A 189 9.70 -14.22 -18.41
C PRO A 189 9.38 -13.66 -17.00
N TYR A 190 8.92 -12.38 -16.89
CA TYR A 190 8.77 -11.68 -15.62
C TYR A 190 7.52 -12.13 -14.85
N ASN A 191 6.36 -12.20 -15.53
CA ASN A 191 5.09 -12.70 -14.99
C ASN A 191 4.67 -12.04 -13.67
N VAL A 192 4.85 -10.71 -13.52
CA VAL A 192 4.32 -10.03 -12.34
C VAL A 192 2.79 -10.06 -12.33
N ASP A 193 2.19 -10.02 -11.16
CA ASP A 193 0.76 -10.22 -10.96
C ASP A 193 -0.04 -8.93 -11.07
N GLY A 194 0.62 -7.79 -11.27
CA GLY A 194 -0.10 -6.53 -11.43
C GLY A 194 0.72 -5.27 -11.25
N TRP A 195 -0.01 -4.15 -11.27
CA TRP A 195 0.51 -2.80 -11.20
C TRP A 195 -0.12 -1.99 -10.07
N ARG A 196 0.69 -1.29 -9.31
CA ARG A 196 0.30 -0.09 -8.57
C ARG A 196 0.61 1.11 -9.46
N LEU A 197 -0.31 2.05 -9.56
CA LEU A 197 -0.17 3.21 -10.43
C LEU A 197 0.04 4.46 -9.58
N ASP A 198 1.21 5.05 -9.72
CA ASP A 198 1.62 6.27 -9.02
C ASP A 198 0.85 7.47 -9.54
N VAL A 199 0.33 8.31 -8.64
CA VAL A 199 -0.46 9.54 -8.93
C VAL A 199 -1.37 9.40 -10.17
N ALA A 200 -2.09 8.29 -10.25
CA ALA A 200 -2.76 7.85 -11.46
C ALA A 200 -3.80 8.84 -12.01
N ALA A 201 -4.42 9.62 -11.13
CA ALA A 201 -5.39 10.65 -11.53
C ALA A 201 -4.75 11.86 -12.23
N ASP A 202 -3.45 12.10 -12.01
CA ASP A 202 -2.71 13.23 -12.59
C ASP A 202 -2.19 12.95 -14.01
N LEU A 203 -2.24 11.69 -14.46
CA LEU A 203 -1.73 11.30 -15.77
C LEU A 203 -2.49 11.99 -16.90
N GLY A 204 -1.73 12.52 -17.85
CA GLY A 204 -2.26 13.30 -18.97
C GLY A 204 -2.52 14.77 -18.59
N HIS A 205 -3.22 15.49 -19.48
CA HIS A 205 -3.52 16.90 -19.29
C HIS A 205 -5.03 17.20 -19.31
N SER A 206 -5.85 16.15 -19.52
CA SER A 206 -7.31 16.25 -19.46
C SER A 206 -7.92 15.02 -18.78
N PRO A 207 -9.05 15.17 -18.06
CA PRO A 207 -9.75 14.06 -17.45
C PRO A 207 -10.18 13.00 -18.47
N GLU A 208 -10.64 13.43 -19.64
CA GLU A 208 -11.10 12.56 -20.73
C GLU A 208 -9.95 11.68 -21.22
N PHE A 209 -8.77 12.27 -21.39
CA PHE A 209 -7.58 11.51 -21.79
C PHE A 209 -7.16 10.52 -20.69
N ASN A 210 -7.18 10.93 -19.42
CA ASN A 210 -6.86 10.08 -18.28
C ASN A 210 -7.71 8.80 -18.28
N HIS A 211 -9.04 8.94 -18.37
CA HIS A 211 -9.96 7.81 -18.40
C HIS A 211 -9.75 6.92 -19.64
N TRP A 212 -9.54 7.51 -20.82
CA TRP A 212 -9.22 6.76 -22.03
C TRP A 212 -7.91 5.97 -21.87
N PHE A 213 -6.88 6.60 -21.32
CA PHE A 213 -5.56 5.98 -21.15
C PHE A 213 -5.64 4.76 -20.22
N TRP A 214 -6.28 4.89 -19.06
CA TRP A 214 -6.40 3.77 -18.10
C TRP A 214 -7.28 2.64 -18.64
N THR A 215 -8.31 2.95 -19.40
CA THR A 215 -9.11 1.94 -20.11
C THR A 215 -8.24 1.16 -21.11
N LYS A 216 -7.44 1.87 -21.91
CA LYS A 216 -6.50 1.25 -22.86
C LYS A 216 -5.42 0.44 -22.13
N PHE A 217 -4.82 0.98 -21.09
CA PHE A 217 -3.79 0.31 -20.29
C PHE A 217 -4.31 -1.00 -19.69
N ARG A 218 -5.46 -0.97 -19.01
CA ARG A 218 -6.08 -2.18 -18.47
C ARG A 218 -6.33 -3.23 -19.54
N LYS A 219 -6.89 -2.82 -20.68
CA LYS A 219 -7.16 -3.74 -21.79
C LYS A 219 -5.88 -4.44 -22.26
N ARG A 220 -4.79 -3.69 -22.45
CA ARG A 220 -3.50 -4.21 -22.89
C ARG A 220 -2.88 -5.15 -21.86
N VAL A 221 -2.78 -4.71 -20.62
CA VAL A 221 -2.23 -5.50 -19.50
C VAL A 221 -3.00 -6.81 -19.33
N ARG A 222 -4.35 -6.76 -19.32
CA ARG A 222 -5.17 -7.96 -19.14
C ARG A 222 -5.26 -8.85 -20.37
N SER A 223 -4.94 -8.34 -21.54
CA SER A 223 -4.74 -9.18 -22.74
C SER A 223 -3.46 -10.03 -22.63
N ALA A 224 -2.44 -9.50 -21.97
CA ALA A 224 -1.18 -10.19 -21.73
C ALA A 224 -1.26 -11.13 -20.51
N ASN A 225 -1.91 -10.68 -19.42
CA ASN A 225 -2.18 -11.48 -18.21
C ASN A 225 -3.62 -11.20 -17.71
N PRO A 226 -4.57 -12.10 -17.96
CA PRO A 226 -5.98 -11.93 -17.59
C PRO A 226 -6.21 -11.72 -16.09
N ASP A 227 -5.31 -12.23 -15.23
CA ASP A 227 -5.39 -12.15 -13.78
C ASP A 227 -4.64 -10.94 -13.19
N ALA A 228 -4.03 -10.10 -14.04
CA ALA A 228 -3.28 -8.94 -13.58
C ALA A 228 -4.17 -7.98 -12.79
N PHE A 229 -3.71 -7.65 -11.58
CA PHE A 229 -4.38 -6.73 -10.66
C PHE A 229 -3.86 -5.31 -10.84
N ILE A 230 -4.75 -4.33 -10.93
CA ILE A 230 -4.39 -2.94 -11.18
C ILE A 230 -5.02 -2.07 -10.09
N PHE A 231 -4.20 -1.46 -9.25
CA PHE A 231 -4.68 -0.53 -8.26
C PHE A 231 -3.90 0.79 -8.30
N ALA A 232 -4.56 1.87 -7.92
CA ALA A 232 -4.01 3.21 -8.06
C ALA A 232 -3.74 3.87 -6.71
N GLU A 233 -2.75 4.74 -6.69
CA GLU A 233 -2.69 5.78 -5.69
C GLU A 233 -3.67 6.88 -6.08
N HIS A 234 -4.61 7.15 -5.19
CA HIS A 234 -5.57 8.24 -5.33
C HIS A 234 -6.12 8.67 -3.97
N TYR A 235 -6.14 9.96 -3.75
CA TYR A 235 -6.78 10.59 -2.60
C TYR A 235 -8.17 11.09 -2.99
N GLY A 236 -9.14 11.01 -2.07
CA GLY A 236 -10.49 11.48 -2.31
C GLY A 236 -11.41 10.43 -2.94
N ASP A 237 -12.25 10.83 -3.89
CA ASP A 237 -13.29 9.99 -4.47
C ASP A 237 -12.81 9.24 -5.72
N PRO A 238 -12.60 7.92 -5.66
CA PRO A 238 -12.14 7.14 -6.80
C PRO A 238 -13.27 6.63 -7.71
N SER A 239 -14.52 6.96 -7.42
CA SER A 239 -15.69 6.34 -8.07
C SER A 239 -15.71 6.49 -9.59
N ALA A 240 -15.12 7.58 -10.13
CA ALA A 240 -15.04 7.82 -11.57
C ALA A 240 -14.19 6.78 -12.34
N TRP A 241 -13.33 6.03 -11.66
CA TRP A 241 -12.47 5.00 -12.27
C TRP A 241 -12.94 3.57 -11.99
N PHE A 242 -14.07 3.40 -11.28
CA PHE A 242 -14.59 2.09 -10.87
C PHE A 242 -15.73 1.55 -11.75
N ASP A 243 -15.70 1.87 -13.03
CA ASP A 243 -16.65 1.36 -14.03
C ASP A 243 -16.35 -0.09 -14.49
N GLY A 244 -15.29 -0.70 -13.94
CA GLY A 244 -14.85 -2.07 -14.24
C GLY A 244 -13.85 -2.20 -15.38
N ASN A 245 -13.51 -1.11 -16.07
CA ASN A 245 -12.60 -1.11 -17.21
C ASN A 245 -11.30 -0.31 -17.00
N GLN A 246 -11.10 0.28 -15.81
CA GLN A 246 -9.91 1.07 -15.46
C GLN A 246 -9.17 0.44 -14.28
N TRP A 247 -9.29 0.96 -13.06
CA TRP A 247 -8.64 0.39 -11.88
C TRP A 247 -9.52 -0.67 -11.21
N ASP A 248 -8.90 -1.67 -10.61
CA ASP A 248 -9.63 -2.63 -9.77
C ASP A 248 -9.98 -2.02 -8.40
N THR A 249 -9.04 -1.23 -7.84
CA THR A 249 -9.20 -0.54 -6.56
C THR A 249 -8.13 0.54 -6.38
N VAL A 250 -8.03 1.09 -5.16
CA VAL A 250 -7.04 2.10 -4.76
C VAL A 250 -6.37 1.77 -3.43
N MET A 251 -5.29 2.49 -3.13
CA MET A 251 -4.76 2.64 -1.77
C MET A 251 -5.83 3.34 -0.92
N ASN A 252 -6.27 2.69 0.15
CA ASN A 252 -7.48 3.10 0.87
C ASN A 252 -7.19 4.14 1.96
N TYR A 253 -7.07 5.39 1.55
CA TYR A 253 -6.82 6.50 2.46
C TYR A 253 -8.10 6.91 3.21
N ASP A 254 -9.13 7.37 2.48
CA ASP A 254 -10.32 8.00 3.04
C ASP A 254 -11.27 7.01 3.73
N ALA A 255 -11.35 5.76 3.22
CA ALA A 255 -12.24 4.74 3.78
C ALA A 255 -11.53 3.79 4.76
N PHE A 256 -10.26 4.07 5.12
CA PHE A 256 -9.53 3.26 6.09
C PHE A 256 -8.44 4.02 6.86
N MET A 257 -7.35 4.43 6.19
CA MET A 257 -6.15 4.93 6.88
C MET A 257 -6.45 6.13 7.78
N GLU A 258 -7.14 7.13 7.24
CA GLU A 258 -7.41 8.38 7.95
C GLU A 258 -8.37 8.19 9.13
N PRO A 259 -9.57 7.57 8.96
CA PRO A 259 -10.48 7.37 10.08
C PRO A 259 -9.90 6.51 11.21
N VAL A 260 -9.12 5.47 10.87
CA VAL A 260 -8.41 4.64 11.87
C VAL A 260 -7.38 5.48 12.63
N THR A 261 -6.61 6.30 11.92
CA THR A 261 -5.62 7.19 12.53
C THR A 261 -6.28 8.21 13.48
N TRP A 262 -7.35 8.88 13.04
CA TRP A 262 -8.05 9.86 13.85
C TRP A 262 -8.65 9.24 15.11
N PHE A 263 -9.37 8.14 14.96
CA PHE A 263 -10.02 7.46 16.07
C PHE A 263 -9.02 6.99 17.15
N LEU A 264 -7.91 6.40 16.73
CA LEU A 264 -6.95 5.80 17.64
C LEU A 264 -5.92 6.79 18.20
N THR A 265 -5.67 7.90 17.51
CA THR A 265 -4.57 8.81 17.89
C THR A 265 -4.96 10.30 17.90
N GLY A 266 -5.99 10.71 17.20
CA GLY A 266 -6.31 12.11 16.95
C GLY A 266 -5.32 12.79 15.97
N MET A 267 -4.37 12.03 15.42
CA MET A 267 -3.34 12.55 14.51
C MET A 267 -3.80 12.51 13.06
N GLU A 268 -3.26 13.40 12.27
CA GLU A 268 -3.27 13.34 10.82
C GLU A 268 -2.14 12.41 10.33
N LYS A 269 -2.26 11.85 9.11
CA LYS A 269 -1.37 10.80 8.56
C LYS A 269 0.11 11.17 8.45
N HIS A 270 0.45 12.45 8.29
CA HIS A 270 1.84 12.94 8.25
C HIS A 270 2.41 13.31 9.62
N SER A 271 1.59 13.34 10.67
CA SER A 271 1.90 13.92 11.98
C SER A 271 2.06 15.44 11.99
N ASP A 272 1.47 16.14 11.01
CA ASP A 272 1.52 17.60 10.92
C ASP A 272 0.45 18.28 11.77
N GLN A 273 -0.63 17.57 12.07
CA GLN A 273 -1.77 18.10 12.82
C GLN A 273 -2.31 17.06 13.79
N ARG A 274 -2.92 17.56 14.87
CA ARG A 274 -3.63 16.78 15.89
C ARG A 274 -4.96 17.44 16.21
N ASP A 275 -6.03 16.63 16.21
CA ASP A 275 -7.36 17.05 16.65
C ASP A 275 -7.90 16.08 17.70
N ASP A 276 -7.86 16.52 18.96
CA ASP A 276 -8.30 15.70 20.10
C ASP A 276 -9.83 15.45 20.11
N ARG A 277 -10.62 16.18 19.33
CA ARG A 277 -12.07 15.94 19.19
C ARG A 277 -12.35 14.63 18.44
N LEU A 278 -11.44 14.23 17.55
CA LEU A 278 -11.55 12.99 16.76
C LEU A 278 -11.05 11.76 17.53
N TYR A 279 -10.18 12.00 18.54
CA TYR A 279 -9.63 10.92 19.35
C TYR A 279 -10.72 10.21 20.15
N GLY A 280 -10.89 8.92 19.91
CA GLY A 280 -11.89 8.09 20.56
C GLY A 280 -13.33 8.33 20.12
N ASP A 281 -13.62 9.18 19.13
CA ASP A 281 -14.97 9.36 18.61
C ASP A 281 -15.38 8.18 17.70
N GLY A 282 -15.97 7.15 18.32
CA GLY A 282 -16.41 5.94 17.61
C GLY A 282 -17.61 6.17 16.69
N ILE A 283 -18.41 7.22 16.92
CA ILE A 283 -19.54 7.56 16.03
C ILE A 283 -18.98 8.18 14.75
N TYR A 284 -18.13 9.19 14.88
CA TYR A 284 -17.49 9.85 13.75
C TYR A 284 -16.61 8.87 12.94
N PHE A 285 -15.93 7.93 13.63
CA PHE A 285 -15.21 6.85 12.98
C PHE A 285 -16.09 6.09 11.98
N PHE A 286 -17.26 5.57 12.43
CA PHE A 286 -18.14 4.82 11.55
C PHE A 286 -18.73 5.68 10.44
N ASP A 287 -19.12 6.93 10.74
CA ASP A 287 -19.68 7.84 9.75
C ASP A 287 -18.66 8.15 8.64
N SER A 288 -17.41 8.36 9.01
CA SER A 288 -16.30 8.59 8.05
C SER A 288 -15.99 7.33 7.22
N MET A 289 -15.89 6.17 7.89
CA MET A 289 -15.64 4.89 7.21
C MET A 289 -16.76 4.56 6.21
N PHE A 290 -18.02 4.67 6.61
CA PHE A 290 -19.15 4.35 5.72
C PHE A 290 -19.28 5.35 4.58
N ARG A 291 -19.03 6.64 4.81
CA ARG A 291 -18.97 7.64 3.75
C ARG A 291 -17.90 7.33 2.72
N GLY A 292 -16.69 7.00 3.17
CA GLY A 292 -15.60 6.58 2.29
C GLY A 292 -15.96 5.31 1.52
N MET A 293 -16.41 4.26 2.23
CA MET A 293 -16.81 2.98 1.63
C MET A 293 -17.93 3.08 0.61
N SER A 294 -18.86 4.04 0.77
CA SER A 294 -19.99 4.22 -0.17
C SER A 294 -19.58 4.63 -1.58
N ARG A 295 -18.33 5.05 -1.77
CA ARG A 295 -17.74 5.41 -3.08
C ARG A 295 -17.21 4.20 -3.85
N PHE A 296 -17.20 3.02 -3.22
CA PHE A 296 -16.63 1.80 -3.81
C PHE A 296 -17.73 0.82 -4.23
N PRO A 297 -17.67 0.28 -5.46
CA PRO A 297 -18.34 -0.99 -5.76
C PRO A 297 -17.78 -2.09 -4.85
N ARG A 298 -18.60 -3.10 -4.56
CA ARG A 298 -18.23 -4.15 -3.61
C ARG A 298 -16.90 -4.87 -3.97
N PRO A 299 -16.63 -5.27 -5.21
CA PRO A 299 -15.35 -5.90 -5.57
C PRO A 299 -14.13 -4.99 -5.31
N SER A 300 -14.26 -3.69 -5.64
CA SER A 300 -13.20 -2.71 -5.40
C SER A 300 -12.95 -2.46 -3.92
N LEU A 301 -14.02 -2.46 -3.09
CA LEU A 301 -13.90 -2.33 -1.64
C LEU A 301 -13.23 -3.56 -1.01
N ASP A 302 -13.62 -4.77 -1.42
CA ASP A 302 -13.07 -6.01 -0.87
C ASP A 302 -11.58 -6.20 -1.20
N SER A 303 -11.09 -5.53 -2.25
CA SER A 303 -9.68 -5.53 -2.66
C SER A 303 -8.91 -4.24 -2.30
N ALA A 304 -9.57 -3.21 -1.75
CA ALA A 304 -8.94 -1.93 -1.39
C ALA A 304 -7.78 -2.13 -0.41
N LEU A 305 -6.65 -1.47 -0.67
CA LEU A 305 -5.44 -1.65 0.14
C LEU A 305 -5.55 -0.87 1.48
N ASN A 306 -5.94 -1.58 2.52
CA ASN A 306 -6.02 -1.06 3.88
C ASN A 306 -4.64 -1.00 4.53
N GLN A 307 -4.02 0.16 4.53
CA GLN A 307 -2.68 0.38 5.07
C GLN A 307 -2.74 1.25 6.33
N LEU A 308 -1.86 1.00 7.28
CA LEU A 308 -1.64 1.85 8.45
C LEU A 308 -0.50 2.84 8.21
N SER A 309 0.55 2.39 7.54
CA SER A 309 1.72 3.16 7.14
C SER A 309 2.03 2.92 5.67
N ASN A 310 2.79 3.83 5.07
CA ASN A 310 3.40 3.66 3.75
C ASN A 310 4.70 4.49 3.65
N HIS A 311 5.25 4.58 2.45
CA HIS A 311 6.52 5.22 2.18
C HIS A 311 6.49 6.77 2.18
N ASP A 312 5.31 7.41 2.29
CA ASP A 312 5.13 8.87 2.30
C ASP A 312 4.77 9.41 3.69
N HIS A 313 4.02 8.61 4.47
CA HIS A 313 3.43 9.05 5.71
C HIS A 313 4.29 8.64 6.91
N SER A 314 4.09 9.31 8.04
CA SER A 314 4.66 8.85 9.30
C SER A 314 4.16 7.43 9.60
N ARG A 315 5.01 6.59 10.20
CA ARG A 315 4.58 5.24 10.59
C ARG A 315 3.50 5.30 11.66
N PHE A 316 2.53 4.39 11.59
CA PHE A 316 1.41 4.41 12.54
C PHE A 316 1.89 4.30 13.98
N LEU A 317 2.92 3.50 14.25
CA LEU A 317 3.48 3.38 15.58
C LEU A 317 4.03 4.72 16.10
N THR A 318 4.64 5.55 15.24
CA THR A 318 5.03 6.93 15.58
C THR A 318 3.82 7.79 15.93
N ARG A 319 2.74 7.73 15.12
CA ARG A 319 1.51 8.50 15.40
C ARG A 319 0.87 8.18 16.75
N THR A 320 1.15 7.01 17.33
CA THR A 320 0.64 6.66 18.68
C THR A 320 1.22 7.53 19.80
N ASN A 321 2.34 8.23 19.57
CA ASN A 321 2.91 9.17 20.53
C ASN A 321 2.14 10.49 20.59
N ARG A 322 1.24 10.73 19.61
CA ARG A 322 0.37 11.91 19.49
C ARG A 322 1.13 13.24 19.46
N THR A 323 2.36 13.21 18.92
CA THR A 323 3.24 14.37 18.80
C THR A 323 3.19 14.91 17.38
N VAL A 324 2.93 16.21 17.25
CA VAL A 324 3.02 16.92 15.97
C VAL A 324 4.48 17.24 15.71
N GLY A 325 5.00 16.84 14.52
CA GLY A 325 6.38 17.09 14.14
C GLY A 325 6.87 16.26 12.97
N ARG A 326 8.07 16.60 12.54
CA ARG A 326 8.83 15.93 11.47
C ARG A 326 10.30 15.82 11.87
N THR A 327 11.08 15.11 11.07
CA THR A 327 12.54 14.97 11.28
C THR A 327 13.24 16.31 11.39
N GLU A 328 12.86 17.29 10.54
CA GLU A 328 13.47 18.60 10.51
C GLU A 328 13.19 19.44 11.76
N SER A 329 12.03 19.21 12.40
CA SER A 329 11.62 19.97 13.58
C SER A 329 12.01 19.33 14.92
N LEU A 330 12.00 17.99 15.00
CA LEU A 330 12.18 17.27 16.26
C LEU A 330 13.33 16.26 16.26
N GLY A 331 13.94 15.99 15.11
CA GLY A 331 14.93 14.94 14.93
C GLY A 331 14.33 13.54 14.78
N PRO A 332 15.09 12.60 14.21
CA PRO A 332 14.60 11.25 13.91
C PRO A 332 14.33 10.40 15.16
N GLU A 333 15.00 10.66 16.28
CA GLU A 333 14.84 9.91 17.54
C GLU A 333 13.49 10.17 18.19
N ALA A 334 12.93 11.36 18.01
CA ALA A 334 11.64 11.74 18.57
C ALA A 334 10.48 10.89 18.01
N ALA A 335 10.64 10.32 16.82
CA ALA A 335 9.65 9.41 16.23
C ALA A 335 9.33 8.20 17.11
N GLY A 336 10.28 7.76 17.94
CA GLY A 336 10.14 6.61 18.84
C GLY A 336 9.83 6.96 20.29
N GLN A 337 9.80 8.25 20.64
CA GLN A 337 9.56 8.68 22.02
C GLN A 337 8.05 8.70 22.33
N GLY A 338 7.65 8.10 23.44
CA GLY A 338 6.26 8.11 23.89
C GLY A 338 5.28 7.27 23.07
N ILE A 339 5.76 6.37 22.22
CA ILE A 339 4.94 5.45 21.44
C ILE A 339 4.13 4.49 22.34
N ASP A 340 2.90 4.16 21.94
CA ASP A 340 2.07 3.17 22.62
C ASP A 340 1.78 1.96 21.70
N LYS A 341 2.51 0.87 21.94
CA LYS A 341 2.35 -0.38 21.18
C LYS A 341 0.96 -1.00 21.33
N ARG A 342 0.25 -0.74 22.45
CA ARG A 342 -1.12 -1.23 22.63
C ARG A 342 -2.07 -0.58 21.64
N VAL A 343 -1.93 0.74 21.40
CA VAL A 343 -2.71 1.46 20.39
C VAL A 343 -2.39 0.95 18.98
N PHE A 344 -1.13 0.62 18.72
CA PHE A 344 -0.75 0.00 17.44
C PHE A 344 -1.41 -1.38 17.26
N GLU A 345 -1.47 -2.21 18.29
CA GLU A 345 -2.17 -3.49 18.24
C GLU A 345 -3.68 -3.34 17.97
N LEU A 346 -4.33 -2.27 18.50
CA LEU A 346 -5.71 -1.96 18.14
C LEU A 346 -5.86 -1.67 16.64
N ALA A 347 -4.94 -0.88 16.10
CA ALA A 347 -4.93 -0.54 14.66
C ALA A 347 -4.76 -1.78 13.79
N VAL A 348 -3.82 -2.66 14.12
CA VAL A 348 -3.59 -3.92 13.40
C VAL A 348 -4.81 -4.84 13.51
N THR A 349 -5.47 -4.90 14.66
CA THR A 349 -6.71 -5.67 14.82
C THR A 349 -7.82 -5.16 13.89
N ILE A 350 -8.01 -3.85 13.81
CA ILE A 350 -8.97 -3.24 12.88
C ILE A 350 -8.55 -3.55 11.43
N GLN A 351 -7.27 -3.37 11.08
CA GLN A 351 -6.75 -3.63 9.74
C GLN A 351 -7.02 -5.06 9.27
N MET A 352 -6.79 -6.03 10.12
CA MET A 352 -6.95 -7.45 9.78
C MET A 352 -8.41 -7.92 9.76
N THR A 353 -9.35 -7.11 10.28
CA THR A 353 -10.76 -7.49 10.37
C THR A 353 -11.71 -6.61 9.54
N TRP A 354 -11.27 -5.44 9.09
CA TRP A 354 -12.08 -4.54 8.25
C TRP A 354 -12.21 -5.06 6.80
N PRO A 355 -13.28 -4.69 6.04
CA PRO A 355 -13.36 -4.97 4.60
C PRO A 355 -12.19 -4.35 3.83
N GLY A 356 -11.65 -5.10 2.87
CA GLY A 356 -10.46 -4.70 2.09
C GLY A 356 -9.29 -5.65 2.29
N SER A 357 -8.20 -5.40 1.61
CA SER A 357 -6.94 -6.15 1.69
C SER A 357 -5.98 -5.47 2.67
N PRO A 358 -5.61 -6.09 3.80
CA PRO A 358 -4.66 -5.47 4.73
C PRO A 358 -3.27 -5.40 4.11
N GLY A 359 -2.69 -4.19 4.09
CA GLY A 359 -1.33 -3.94 3.63
C GLY A 359 -0.40 -3.64 4.80
N ILE A 360 0.56 -4.51 5.06
CA ILE A 360 1.61 -4.31 6.06
C ILE A 360 2.75 -3.56 5.37
N TYR A 361 3.03 -2.32 5.80
CA TYR A 361 4.23 -1.64 5.37
C TYR A 361 5.43 -2.30 6.05
N TYR A 362 6.48 -2.62 5.30
CA TYR A 362 7.62 -3.40 5.82
C TYR A 362 8.13 -2.84 7.15
N ALA A 363 8.49 -3.71 8.06
CA ALA A 363 8.97 -3.42 9.42
C ALA A 363 7.93 -2.80 10.39
N ASP A 364 6.68 -2.54 9.99
CA ASP A 364 5.62 -2.20 10.94
C ASP A 364 5.40 -3.38 11.91
N GLU A 365 5.39 -4.61 11.38
CA GLU A 365 5.30 -5.84 12.18
C GLU A 365 6.48 -6.04 13.14
N ALA A 366 7.63 -5.41 12.82
CA ALA A 366 8.84 -5.45 13.64
C ALA A 366 8.95 -4.28 14.63
N GLY A 367 7.95 -3.38 14.66
CA GLY A 367 7.91 -2.24 15.58
C GLY A 367 8.75 -1.04 15.15
N GLN A 368 8.98 -0.87 13.84
CA GLN A 368 9.72 0.26 13.31
C GLN A 368 8.93 1.56 13.46
N VAL A 369 9.65 2.65 13.74
CA VAL A 369 9.14 4.02 13.85
C VAL A 369 9.73 4.89 12.74
N GLY A 370 9.12 6.04 12.48
CA GLY A 370 9.65 7.04 11.53
C GLY A 370 8.61 8.12 11.27
N TRP A 371 9.08 9.36 11.12
CA TRP A 371 8.32 10.48 10.60
C TRP A 371 7.97 10.25 9.12
N THR A 372 7.46 11.23 8.42
CA THR A 372 7.22 11.17 6.97
C THR A 372 8.49 10.89 6.18
N ASP A 373 8.36 10.63 4.87
CA ASP A 373 9.51 10.53 3.97
C ASP A 373 10.54 11.64 4.21
N PRO A 374 11.86 11.31 4.28
CA PRO A 374 12.46 9.98 4.10
C PRO A 374 12.54 9.11 5.35
N ASP A 375 12.19 9.60 6.54
CA ASP A 375 12.42 8.93 7.82
C ASP A 375 11.56 7.66 8.00
N CYS A 376 10.36 7.59 7.40
CA CYS A 376 9.55 6.37 7.39
C CYS A 376 10.19 5.21 6.62
N ARG A 377 11.23 5.48 5.79
CA ARG A 377 11.93 4.50 4.96
C ARG A 377 13.21 3.96 5.60
N ARG A 378 13.28 3.94 6.93
CA ARG A 378 14.40 3.33 7.67
C ARG A 378 14.58 1.88 7.28
N THR A 379 15.83 1.38 7.35
CA THR A 379 16.14 -0.02 7.07
C THR A 379 15.39 -0.95 8.03
N TYR A 380 15.07 -2.16 7.55
CA TYR A 380 14.46 -3.19 8.40
C TYR A 380 15.38 -3.53 9.57
N PRO A 381 14.89 -3.58 10.81
CA PRO A 381 15.71 -3.73 12.02
C PRO A 381 16.13 -5.19 12.28
N TRP A 382 16.79 -5.84 11.30
CA TRP A 382 17.24 -7.23 11.43
C TRP A 382 18.09 -7.44 12.68
N GLY A 383 17.69 -8.38 13.52
CA GLY A 383 18.33 -8.71 14.79
C GLY A 383 17.86 -7.88 15.99
N SER A 384 16.98 -6.89 15.76
CA SER A 384 16.40 -6.02 16.79
C SER A 384 14.88 -5.90 16.67
N GLU A 385 14.26 -6.88 15.99
CA GLU A 385 12.82 -6.91 15.74
C GLU A 385 12.02 -7.05 17.04
N ASP A 386 10.86 -6.41 17.13
CA ASP A 386 9.86 -6.73 18.15
C ASP A 386 9.18 -8.07 17.83
N LYS A 387 9.73 -9.14 18.38
CA LYS A 387 9.24 -10.50 18.14
C LYS A 387 7.79 -10.70 18.60
N ARG A 388 7.33 -9.94 19.63
CA ARG A 388 5.95 -10.00 20.10
C ARG A 388 4.98 -9.43 19.07
N LEU A 389 5.33 -8.30 18.46
CA LEU A 389 4.52 -7.72 17.38
C LEU A 389 4.51 -8.61 16.14
N ILE A 390 5.64 -9.22 15.78
CA ILE A 390 5.68 -10.19 14.67
C ILE A 390 4.73 -11.36 14.93
N GLU A 391 4.79 -11.95 16.13
CA GLU A 391 3.91 -13.06 16.48
C GLU A 391 2.43 -12.64 16.49
N PHE A 392 2.13 -11.44 16.97
CA PHE A 392 0.79 -10.87 16.93
C PHE A 392 0.27 -10.72 15.48
N HIS A 393 1.09 -10.23 14.55
CA HIS A 393 0.73 -10.16 13.13
C HIS A 393 0.50 -11.56 12.55
N LYS A 394 1.36 -12.54 12.84
CA LYS A 394 1.18 -13.94 12.40
C LYS A 394 -0.15 -14.53 12.88
N GLN A 395 -0.52 -14.28 14.13
CA GLN A 395 -1.80 -14.77 14.68
C GLN A 395 -3.00 -14.13 13.96
N LEU A 396 -2.97 -12.83 13.71
CA LEU A 396 -4.07 -12.13 13.05
C LEU A 396 -4.17 -12.46 11.55
N THR A 397 -3.05 -12.63 10.86
CA THR A 397 -3.06 -13.08 9.45
C THR A 397 -3.61 -14.51 9.33
N ALA A 398 -3.20 -15.42 10.23
CA ALA A 398 -3.73 -16.77 10.30
C ALA A 398 -5.24 -16.78 10.62
N MET A 399 -5.69 -15.95 11.56
CA MET A 399 -7.12 -15.76 11.87
C MET A 399 -7.89 -15.31 10.63
N ARG A 400 -7.41 -14.26 9.93
CA ARG A 400 -8.07 -13.73 8.73
C ARG A 400 -8.16 -14.77 7.62
N LYS A 401 -7.09 -15.56 7.40
CA LYS A 401 -7.10 -16.64 6.41
C LYS A 401 -8.13 -17.72 6.72
N ARG A 402 -8.35 -18.01 7.99
CA ARG A 402 -9.25 -19.07 8.45
C ARG A 402 -10.72 -18.66 8.48
N LEU A 403 -11.03 -17.43 8.88
CA LEU A 403 -12.41 -16.93 8.98
C LEU A 403 -12.86 -16.39 7.62
N HIS A 404 -13.85 -17.03 7.01
CA HIS A 404 -14.34 -16.70 5.68
C HIS A 404 -14.97 -15.29 5.66
N CYS A 405 -15.74 -14.94 6.70
CA CYS A 405 -16.39 -13.63 6.83
C CYS A 405 -15.40 -12.45 6.84
N LEU A 406 -14.15 -12.65 7.25
CA LEU A 406 -13.15 -11.56 7.24
C LEU A 406 -12.65 -11.23 5.83
N LYS A 407 -12.78 -12.18 4.88
CA LYS A 407 -12.39 -11.97 3.47
C LYS A 407 -13.50 -11.26 2.71
N MET A 408 -14.68 -11.89 2.64
CA MET A 408 -15.78 -11.50 1.75
C MET A 408 -17.08 -11.17 2.49
N GLY A 409 -17.11 -11.29 3.82
CA GLY A 409 -18.33 -11.10 4.62
C GLY A 409 -18.82 -9.66 4.66
N SER A 410 -20.09 -9.50 5.00
CA SER A 410 -20.71 -8.20 5.25
C SER A 410 -20.15 -7.55 6.52
N LEU A 411 -20.26 -6.24 6.61
CA LEU A 411 -19.93 -5.44 7.78
C LEU A 411 -21.21 -4.91 8.42
N LYS A 412 -21.28 -5.00 9.76
CA LYS A 412 -22.37 -4.39 10.55
C LYS A 412 -21.79 -3.65 11.74
N LYS A 413 -22.04 -2.35 11.86
CA LYS A 413 -21.86 -1.62 13.13
C LYS A 413 -22.81 -2.19 14.18
N LEU A 414 -22.30 -2.59 15.31
CA LEU A 414 -23.08 -3.12 16.42
C LEU A 414 -23.23 -2.09 17.56
N ASP A 415 -22.15 -1.39 17.89
CA ASP A 415 -22.16 -0.36 18.93
C ASP A 415 -20.98 0.60 18.75
N ALA A 416 -21.14 1.84 19.22
CA ALA A 416 -20.05 2.82 19.21
C ALA A 416 -20.33 3.94 20.19
N GLY A 417 -19.28 4.49 20.76
CA GLY A 417 -19.35 5.64 21.63
C GLY A 417 -17.98 6.26 21.81
N HIS A 418 -17.87 7.18 22.75
CA HIS A 418 -16.57 7.78 23.04
C HIS A 418 -15.62 6.73 23.63
N GLY A 419 -14.49 6.52 22.96
CA GLY A 419 -13.43 5.60 23.34
C GLY A 419 -13.67 4.14 22.97
N TYR A 420 -14.69 3.80 22.18
CA TYR A 420 -14.91 2.43 21.76
C TYR A 420 -15.69 2.26 20.47
N ILE A 421 -15.47 1.14 19.82
CA ILE A 421 -16.24 0.65 18.68
C ILE A 421 -16.49 -0.85 18.80
N ALA A 422 -17.63 -1.31 18.28
CA ALA A 422 -17.96 -2.72 18.11
C ALA A 422 -18.63 -2.95 16.77
N TYR A 423 -18.18 -3.96 16.02
CA TYR A 423 -18.72 -4.34 14.73
C TYR A 423 -18.65 -5.84 14.49
N ALA A 424 -19.43 -6.32 13.54
CA ALA A 424 -19.37 -7.69 13.07
C ALA A 424 -18.96 -7.77 11.60
N ARG A 425 -18.21 -8.83 11.27
CA ARG A 425 -18.05 -9.35 9.92
C ARG A 425 -18.79 -10.67 9.86
N PHE A 426 -19.62 -10.89 8.88
CA PHE A 426 -20.44 -12.10 8.79
C PHE A 426 -20.82 -12.47 7.37
N ASP A 427 -21.04 -13.74 7.14
CA ASP A 427 -21.59 -14.31 5.92
C ASP A 427 -22.47 -15.53 6.26
N SER A 428 -22.67 -16.45 5.32
CA SER A 428 -23.45 -17.66 5.55
C SER A 428 -22.67 -18.78 6.31
N VAL A 429 -21.37 -18.62 6.51
CA VAL A 429 -20.47 -19.63 7.07
C VAL A 429 -20.12 -19.33 8.52
N ASP A 430 -19.65 -18.11 8.76
CA ASP A 430 -19.18 -17.69 10.07
C ASP A 430 -19.45 -16.19 10.34
N CYS A 431 -19.27 -15.82 11.61
CA CYS A 431 -19.36 -14.46 12.08
C CYS A 431 -18.18 -14.18 13.00
N ALA A 432 -17.54 -13.03 12.83
CA ALA A 432 -16.55 -12.47 13.74
C ALA A 432 -17.08 -11.16 14.32
N VAL A 433 -17.03 -11.01 15.63
CA VAL A 433 -17.37 -9.78 16.36
C VAL A 433 -16.10 -9.17 16.90
N VAL A 434 -15.86 -7.91 16.53
CA VAL A 434 -14.68 -7.14 16.92
C VAL A 434 -15.10 -6.03 17.86
N MET A 435 -14.41 -5.91 18.97
CA MET A 435 -14.66 -4.88 19.99
C MET A 435 -13.33 -4.22 20.33
N VAL A 436 -13.31 -2.89 20.36
CA VAL A 436 -12.10 -2.10 20.61
C VAL A 436 -12.38 -1.06 21.68
N ASN A 437 -11.52 -1.00 22.68
CA ASN A 437 -11.49 0.00 23.75
C ASN A 437 -10.20 0.82 23.65
N VAL A 438 -10.27 2.10 23.31
CA VAL A 438 -9.11 3.00 23.24
C VAL A 438 -8.92 3.81 24.53
N ARG A 439 -9.82 3.67 25.51
CA ARG A 439 -9.75 4.34 26.82
C ARG A 439 -8.58 3.82 27.65
N ASP A 440 -8.16 4.64 28.59
CA ASP A 440 -7.24 4.24 29.66
C ASP A 440 -7.93 3.51 30.83
N GLU A 441 -9.21 3.20 30.70
CA GLU A 441 -10.06 2.57 31.72
C GLU A 441 -10.71 1.29 31.17
N GLU A 442 -11.08 0.41 32.09
CA GLU A 442 -11.88 -0.79 31.77
C GLU A 442 -13.25 -0.40 31.22
N LEU A 443 -13.70 -1.10 30.19
CA LEU A 443 -14.98 -0.88 29.54
C LEU A 443 -15.85 -2.14 29.55
N LYS A 444 -17.06 -2.04 30.13
CA LYS A 444 -18.08 -3.09 30.07
C LYS A 444 -19.00 -2.82 28.91
N LEU A 445 -19.04 -3.77 27.97
CA LEU A 445 -19.89 -3.70 26.78
C LEU A 445 -20.99 -4.78 26.81
N SER A 446 -22.15 -4.41 26.26
CA SER A 446 -23.25 -5.31 25.99
C SER A 446 -23.61 -5.18 24.51
N VAL A 447 -22.99 -6.00 23.67
CA VAL A 447 -23.00 -5.87 22.21
C VAL A 447 -24.19 -6.66 21.63
N PRO A 448 -25.05 -6.06 20.79
CA PRO A 448 -26.23 -6.71 20.20
C PRO A 448 -25.86 -7.62 19.02
N VAL A 449 -25.24 -8.75 19.29
CA VAL A 449 -24.73 -9.68 18.26
C VAL A 449 -25.82 -10.37 17.44
N TRP A 450 -27.08 -10.34 17.92
CA TRP A 450 -28.23 -10.79 17.16
C TRP A 450 -28.40 -10.04 15.83
N GLU A 451 -27.97 -8.78 15.76
CA GLU A 451 -27.98 -7.97 14.54
C GLU A 451 -27.08 -8.51 13.43
N ALA A 452 -26.11 -9.35 13.78
CA ALA A 452 -25.25 -10.08 12.86
C ALA A 452 -25.67 -11.55 12.68
N GLY A 453 -26.89 -11.91 13.12
CA GLY A 453 -27.44 -13.26 12.98
C GLY A 453 -26.97 -14.26 14.04
N VAL A 454 -26.27 -13.84 15.08
CA VAL A 454 -25.80 -14.75 16.14
C VAL A 454 -26.95 -15.09 17.07
N ALA A 455 -27.28 -16.38 17.15
CA ALA A 455 -28.43 -16.87 17.91
C ALA A 455 -28.23 -16.72 19.44
N ASN A 456 -29.37 -16.54 20.14
CA ASN A 456 -29.35 -16.57 21.60
C ASN A 456 -28.89 -17.96 22.08
N GLY A 457 -28.05 -17.97 23.11
CA GLY A 457 -27.44 -19.20 23.63
C GLY A 457 -26.23 -19.71 22.84
N ALA A 458 -25.89 -19.09 21.71
CA ALA A 458 -24.70 -19.44 20.94
C ALA A 458 -23.44 -19.26 21.81
N LYS A 459 -22.50 -20.21 21.64
CA LYS A 459 -21.14 -20.07 22.18
C LYS A 459 -20.26 -19.39 21.14
N VAL A 460 -19.50 -18.39 21.55
CA VAL A 460 -18.51 -17.71 20.70
C VAL A 460 -17.11 -17.99 21.20
N LYS A 461 -16.21 -18.26 20.28
CA LYS A 461 -14.82 -18.58 20.54
C LYS A 461 -13.97 -17.31 20.51
N LEU A 462 -13.07 -17.15 21.48
CA LEU A 462 -12.04 -16.12 21.43
C LEU A 462 -11.03 -16.47 20.32
N GLU A 463 -10.80 -15.52 19.40
CA GLU A 463 -9.90 -15.69 18.27
C GLU A 463 -8.61 -14.89 18.43
N ALA A 464 -8.72 -13.66 18.93
CA ALA A 464 -7.61 -12.79 19.23
C ALA A 464 -7.97 -11.78 20.32
N CYS A 465 -7.00 -11.35 21.10
CA CYS A 465 -7.12 -10.23 22.02
C CYS A 465 -5.78 -9.50 22.15
N THR A 466 -5.86 -8.21 22.48
CA THR A 466 -4.72 -7.40 22.86
C THR A 466 -4.78 -7.07 24.36
N GLY A 467 -3.65 -6.78 24.99
CA GLY A 467 -3.60 -6.58 26.42
C GLY A 467 -3.36 -7.91 27.17
N ARG A 468 -3.65 -7.99 28.45
CA ARG A 468 -3.41 -9.20 29.26
C ARG A 468 -4.18 -10.39 28.69
N GLU A 469 -3.64 -11.60 28.96
CA GLU A 469 -4.34 -12.86 28.67
C GLU A 469 -5.83 -12.76 29.03
N PHE A 470 -6.62 -12.43 28.04
CA PHE A 470 -8.05 -12.50 28.12
C PHE A 470 -8.40 -13.97 28.08
N LEU A 471 -8.79 -14.45 29.24
CA LEU A 471 -9.65 -15.59 29.39
C LEU A 471 -9.13 -16.87 28.71
N ASN A 472 -8.30 -17.57 29.42
CA ASN A 472 -8.09 -18.99 29.21
C ASN A 472 -9.47 -19.67 29.08
N GLY A 473 -9.84 -20.04 27.85
CA GLY A 473 -10.81 -21.09 27.59
C GLY A 473 -12.29 -20.82 27.86
N ASP A 474 -12.68 -19.62 28.28
CA ASP A 474 -14.08 -19.32 28.53
C ASP A 474 -14.83 -19.07 27.19
N ASP A 475 -15.61 -20.06 26.78
CA ASP A 475 -16.63 -19.91 25.76
C ASP A 475 -17.60 -18.80 26.23
N TYR A 476 -17.55 -17.66 25.60
CA TYR A 476 -18.56 -16.65 25.84
C TYR A 476 -19.91 -17.15 25.36
N LYS A 477 -20.93 -16.95 26.14
CA LYS A 477 -22.30 -17.32 25.76
C LYS A 477 -23.14 -16.08 25.49
N VAL A 478 -23.79 -16.07 24.35
CA VAL A 478 -24.77 -15.03 24.01
C VAL A 478 -26.01 -15.18 24.89
N LYS A 479 -26.39 -14.10 25.59
CA LYS A 479 -27.58 -14.07 26.44
C LYS A 479 -28.52 -12.96 25.95
N TYR A 480 -29.79 -13.30 25.71
CA TYR A 480 -30.80 -12.36 25.18
C TYR A 480 -30.35 -11.65 23.89
N GLY A 481 -29.65 -12.37 23.01
CA GLY A 481 -29.11 -11.84 21.77
C GLY A 481 -27.88 -10.94 21.94
N ARG A 482 -27.38 -10.80 23.14
CA ARG A 482 -26.26 -9.89 23.44
C ARG A 482 -25.05 -10.64 23.98
N LEU A 483 -23.88 -10.11 23.65
CA LEU A 483 -22.59 -10.56 24.17
C LEU A 483 -22.12 -9.55 25.23
N HIS A 484 -21.88 -10.02 26.44
CA HIS A 484 -21.35 -9.21 27.55
C HIS A 484 -19.86 -9.45 27.70
N VAL A 485 -19.08 -8.39 27.54
CA VAL A 485 -17.61 -8.45 27.60
C VAL A 485 -17.09 -7.28 28.43
N THR A 486 -16.04 -7.54 29.19
CA THR A 486 -15.26 -6.52 29.87
C THR A 486 -13.92 -6.37 29.15
N LEU A 487 -13.66 -5.22 28.55
CA LEU A 487 -12.42 -4.90 27.85
C LEU A 487 -11.47 -4.12 28.78
N PRO A 488 -10.23 -4.55 28.98
CA PRO A 488 -9.23 -3.72 29.65
C PRO A 488 -8.95 -2.40 28.95
N PRO A 489 -8.19 -1.51 29.61
CA PRO A 489 -7.67 -0.30 28.98
C PRO A 489 -6.87 -0.61 27.72
N LYS A 490 -7.10 0.16 26.64
CA LYS A 490 -6.39 0.06 25.36
C LYS A 490 -6.29 -1.38 24.87
N SER A 491 -7.45 -2.02 24.71
CA SER A 491 -7.52 -3.42 24.28
C SER A 491 -8.56 -3.65 23.18
N ALA A 492 -8.34 -4.70 22.42
CA ALA A 492 -9.29 -5.21 21.44
C ALA A 492 -9.54 -6.70 21.68
N CYS A 493 -10.72 -7.15 21.28
CA CYS A 493 -11.13 -8.56 21.36
C CYS A 493 -11.85 -8.94 20.07
N VAL A 494 -11.47 -10.07 19.50
CA VAL A 494 -12.14 -10.68 18.35
C VAL A 494 -12.67 -12.04 18.78
N VAL A 495 -13.98 -12.21 18.67
CA VAL A 495 -14.64 -13.50 18.91
C VAL A 495 -15.34 -13.99 17.65
N SER A 496 -15.47 -15.28 17.48
CA SER A 496 -16.16 -15.86 16.32
C SER A 496 -17.17 -16.93 16.69
N CYS A 497 -18.13 -17.15 15.81
CA CYS A 497 -18.97 -18.34 15.82
C CYS A 497 -19.20 -18.83 14.39
N LYS A 498 -19.43 -20.14 14.25
CA LYS A 498 -19.89 -20.72 12.99
C LYS A 498 -21.42 -20.73 12.98
N PHE A 499 -22.01 -20.36 11.85
CA PHE A 499 -23.42 -20.63 11.62
C PHE A 499 -23.55 -22.12 11.31
N GLY A 500 -24.41 -22.83 12.01
CA GLY A 500 -24.74 -24.23 11.68
C GLY A 500 -25.27 -24.33 10.24
N SER A 501 -25.03 -25.44 9.56
CA SER A 501 -25.66 -25.76 8.29
C SER A 501 -27.16 -25.44 8.40
N LYS A 502 -27.73 -24.74 7.38
CA LYS A 502 -29.13 -24.30 7.36
C LYS A 502 -30.05 -25.33 8.02
N PRO A 503 -30.94 -24.93 8.94
CA PRO A 503 -32.01 -25.80 9.36
C PRO A 503 -32.76 -26.26 8.12
N SER A 504 -33.05 -27.57 8.06
CA SER A 504 -33.87 -28.14 6.99
C SER A 504 -35.16 -27.33 6.84
N PRO A 505 -35.74 -27.17 5.63
CA PRO A 505 -36.86 -26.29 5.36
C PRO A 505 -38.11 -26.43 6.26
N GLY A 506 -38.17 -27.46 7.09
CA GLY A 506 -39.27 -27.69 8.06
C GLY A 506 -39.10 -27.00 9.43
N GLN A 507 -37.96 -26.35 9.75
CA GLN A 507 -37.75 -25.71 11.04
C GLN A 507 -37.91 -24.16 11.04
N GLN A 508 -38.23 -23.57 9.90
CA GLN A 508 -38.48 -22.10 9.78
C GLN A 508 -39.83 -21.61 10.23
N MET A 509 -40.74 -22.50 10.68
CA MET A 509 -42.14 -22.12 11.01
C MET A 509 -42.43 -21.90 12.50
N SER A 510 -41.45 -21.79 13.39
CA SER A 510 -41.70 -21.61 14.84
C SER A 510 -41.06 -20.39 15.47
N MET A 511 -40.77 -19.31 14.68
CA MET A 511 -40.27 -18.04 15.23
C MET A 511 -41.10 -16.88 14.69
N PHE A 512 -42.34 -16.79 15.12
CA PHE A 512 -43.14 -15.58 15.18
C PHE A 512 -43.76 -15.46 16.56
#